data_78d17ce2e4e89cdea5baafa0879b0430
#
_entry.id   78d17ce2e4e89cdea5baafa0879b0430
#
_cell.length_a   1.000
_cell.length_b   1.000
_cell.length_c   1.000
_cell.angle_alpha   90.00
_cell.angle_beta   90.00
_cell.angle_gamma   90.00
#
_symmetry.space_group_name_H-M   'P 1'
#
loop_
_entity.id
_entity.type
_entity.pdbx_description
1 polymer ?
#
loop_
_entity_poly.entity_id
_entity_poly.type
_entity_poly.pdbx_seq_one_letter_code
_entity_poly.pdbx_strand_id
1 'polypeptide(L)'
;MKKKILTILMFVVILFSMTGCGGVKIKKLDNKAIVYEEFNNGLVKLKMPKGWKVDVLGDYIHYTVKAYNPNNPTYQFFFNLKTEGYNKSEAAKAWQKKFYPNEIFAKNPVISTKNTEGFYKIFNELGTLNNTSTFTFPTLTDFTVVDNLGKGLVGGDVLRATFKDQDGNDAEGLFSAYVYDVGPHYVSEDFLSAKQVDIQYLSVYDTMFITAPKDEFINYQDVLNTVASSLEFSETFLNGFNKQQDAVMKNFQNVRNICNQITDGIMDSWEKRNASFDIMSQKQSDATLGYERVYDTKTGEVYKAYNGFTDDYDGKRYKTITDDMYTKGISGYIEK
;
A
#
# COMPACT_ATOMS: atom_id res chain seq x y z
N MET A 1 17.40 -42.24 -36.00
CA MET A 1 17.65 -40.92 -36.59
C MET A 1 16.38 -40.22 -37.09
N LYS A 2 15.42 -40.90 -37.75
CA LYS A 2 14.18 -40.25 -38.26
C LYS A 2 13.29 -39.58 -37.22
N LYS A 3 13.19 -40.09 -35.97
CA LYS A 3 12.37 -39.46 -34.89
C LYS A 3 12.97 -38.16 -34.34
N LYS A 4 14.30 -38.02 -34.31
CA LYS A 4 14.97 -36.78 -33.85
C LYS A 4 14.86 -35.64 -34.86
N ILE A 5 14.84 -35.96 -36.16
CA ILE A 5 14.66 -34.97 -37.23
C ILE A 5 13.23 -34.43 -37.22
N LEU A 6 12.23 -35.28 -36.94
CA LEU A 6 10.82 -34.84 -36.85
C LEU A 6 10.57 -33.91 -35.67
N THR A 7 11.22 -34.16 -34.52
CA THR A 7 11.10 -33.30 -33.33
C THR A 7 11.76 -31.93 -33.55
N ILE A 8 12.91 -31.89 -34.24
CA ILE A 8 13.59 -30.64 -34.59
C ILE A 8 12.78 -29.86 -35.63
N LEU A 9 12.17 -30.53 -36.60
CA LEU A 9 11.33 -29.88 -37.60
C LEU A 9 10.05 -29.28 -36.96
N MET A 10 9.47 -29.98 -35.96
CA MET A 10 8.31 -29.46 -35.20
C MET A 10 8.66 -28.26 -34.35
N PHE A 11 9.86 -28.20 -33.75
CA PHE A 11 10.35 -27.03 -33.00
C PHE A 11 10.63 -25.82 -33.93
N VAL A 12 11.16 -26.07 -35.14
CA VAL A 12 11.41 -25.01 -36.13
C VAL A 12 10.07 -24.44 -36.66
N VAL A 13 9.06 -25.27 -36.85
CA VAL A 13 7.72 -24.83 -37.29
C VAL A 13 7.01 -24.00 -36.22
N ILE A 14 7.20 -24.34 -34.93
CA ILE A 14 6.63 -23.53 -33.81
C ILE A 14 7.35 -22.18 -33.69
N LEU A 15 8.64 -22.10 -34.01
CA LEU A 15 9.38 -20.82 -34.02
C LEU A 15 9.00 -19.92 -35.21
N PHE A 16 8.56 -20.48 -36.33
CA PHE A 16 8.12 -19.69 -37.50
C PHE A 16 6.64 -19.28 -37.46
N SER A 17 5.82 -19.93 -36.62
CA SER A 17 4.41 -19.54 -36.49
C SER A 17 4.16 -18.31 -35.60
N MET A 18 5.20 -17.71 -35.02
CA MET A 18 5.12 -16.47 -34.23
C MET A 18 5.35 -15.18 -35.04
N THR A 19 5.62 -15.26 -36.33
CA THR A 19 5.61 -14.07 -37.18
C THR A 19 4.19 -13.77 -37.65
N GLY A 20 3.39 -13.23 -36.74
CA GLY A 20 2.06 -12.71 -37.07
C GLY A 20 2.20 -11.46 -37.97
N CYS A 21 1.51 -11.45 -39.06
CA CYS A 21 1.33 -10.32 -39.97
C CYS A 21 1.12 -9.02 -39.19
N GLY A 22 1.98 -8.03 -39.48
CA GLY A 22 1.76 -6.68 -39.02
C GLY A 22 2.93 -6.04 -38.27
N GLY A 23 4.18 -6.47 -38.45
CA GLY A 23 5.41 -5.72 -38.06
C GLY A 23 5.53 -5.18 -36.61
N VAL A 24 4.54 -5.44 -35.76
CA VAL A 24 4.50 -4.91 -34.40
C VAL A 24 5.40 -5.72 -33.47
N LYS A 25 6.42 -5.06 -32.91
CA LYS A 25 7.30 -5.67 -31.92
C LYS A 25 6.65 -5.63 -30.56
N ILE A 26 6.49 -6.79 -29.93
CA ILE A 26 5.90 -6.92 -28.60
C ILE A 26 6.97 -7.40 -27.61
N LYS A 27 7.18 -6.62 -26.55
CA LYS A 27 7.90 -7.06 -25.36
C LYS A 27 6.88 -7.49 -24.32
N LYS A 28 6.65 -8.81 -24.21
CA LYS A 28 5.76 -9.34 -23.15
C LYS A 28 6.36 -9.11 -21.77
N LEU A 29 5.52 -8.75 -20.80
CA LEU A 29 5.89 -8.84 -19.41
C LEU A 29 5.95 -10.31 -19.02
N ASP A 30 6.97 -10.67 -18.23
CA ASP A 30 7.16 -12.04 -17.74
C ASP A 30 6.16 -12.30 -16.59
N ASN A 31 4.91 -12.55 -16.92
CA ASN A 31 3.85 -12.91 -15.99
C ASN A 31 4.09 -14.35 -15.48
N LYS A 32 5.21 -14.58 -14.80
CA LYS A 32 5.39 -15.82 -14.05
C LYS A 32 4.32 -15.87 -12.98
N ALA A 33 3.59 -16.97 -12.93
CA ALA A 33 2.64 -17.23 -11.86
C ALA A 33 3.35 -17.04 -10.51
N ILE A 34 2.88 -16.10 -9.71
CA ILE A 34 3.47 -15.81 -8.40
C ILE A 34 3.24 -17.02 -7.51
N VAL A 35 4.33 -17.60 -7.04
CA VAL A 35 4.30 -18.67 -6.06
C VAL A 35 4.25 -18.02 -4.69
N TYR A 36 3.26 -18.39 -3.89
CA TYR A 36 3.11 -17.89 -2.52
C TYR A 36 3.68 -18.90 -1.52
N GLU A 37 4.15 -18.38 -0.40
CA GLU A 37 4.51 -19.14 0.80
C GLU A 37 3.85 -18.51 2.03
N GLU A 38 3.71 -19.27 3.11
CA GLU A 38 3.11 -18.81 4.36
C GLU A 38 4.20 -18.44 5.37
N PHE A 39 4.10 -17.25 5.94
CA PHE A 39 4.79 -16.87 7.15
C PHE A 39 3.90 -17.19 8.36
N ASN A 40 4.49 -17.77 9.40
CA ASN A 40 3.80 -18.04 10.66
C ASN A 40 4.82 -17.99 11.82
N ASN A 41 4.62 -17.09 12.76
CA ASN A 41 5.46 -16.96 13.96
C ASN A 41 4.73 -17.34 15.26
N GLY A 42 3.56 -17.97 15.17
CA GLY A 42 2.72 -18.34 16.30
C GLY A 42 1.79 -17.23 16.80
N LEU A 43 2.05 -15.95 16.45
CA LEU A 43 1.18 -14.82 16.76
C LEU A 43 0.34 -14.40 15.54
N VAL A 44 0.96 -14.37 14.38
CA VAL A 44 0.29 -14.04 13.12
C VAL A 44 0.66 -15.03 12.02
N LYS A 45 -0.23 -15.15 11.05
CA LYS A 45 -0.01 -15.83 9.78
C LYS A 45 -0.20 -14.85 8.65
N LEU A 46 0.58 -15.02 7.59
CA LEU A 46 0.53 -14.15 6.42
C LEU A 46 0.94 -14.94 5.19
N LYS A 47 0.18 -14.81 4.10
CA LYS A 47 0.51 -15.37 2.79
C LYS A 47 1.27 -14.31 1.98
N MET A 48 2.42 -14.65 1.45
CA MET A 48 3.28 -13.71 0.73
C MET A 48 3.94 -14.35 -0.49
N PRO A 49 4.38 -13.58 -1.49
CA PRO A 49 5.18 -14.10 -2.58
C PRO A 49 6.45 -14.79 -2.07
N LYS A 50 6.81 -15.90 -2.67
CA LYS A 50 8.00 -16.66 -2.30
C LYS A 50 9.26 -15.80 -2.39
N GLY A 51 10.06 -15.83 -1.33
CA GLY A 51 11.29 -15.05 -1.21
C GLY A 51 11.11 -13.65 -0.61
N TRP A 52 9.88 -13.25 -0.27
CA TRP A 52 9.65 -12.06 0.54
C TRP A 52 10.13 -12.26 1.97
N LYS A 53 10.32 -11.16 2.68
CA LYS A 53 10.66 -11.15 4.09
C LYS A 53 9.53 -10.57 4.91
N VAL A 54 9.44 -11.02 6.17
CA VAL A 54 8.53 -10.45 7.16
C VAL A 54 9.34 -10.01 8.36
N ASP A 55 9.25 -8.73 8.69
CA ASP A 55 9.74 -8.17 9.94
C ASP A 55 8.54 -7.92 10.87
N VAL A 56 8.73 -8.15 12.15
CA VAL A 56 7.72 -7.89 13.19
C VAL A 56 8.34 -7.09 14.32
N LEU A 57 7.54 -6.22 14.95
CA LEU A 57 7.94 -5.41 16.08
C LEU A 57 6.80 -5.31 17.10
N GLY A 58 7.16 -5.19 18.36
CA GLY A 58 6.21 -5.01 19.47
C GLY A 58 5.49 -6.27 19.88
N ASP A 59 4.55 -6.09 20.78
CA ASP A 59 3.70 -7.13 21.31
C ASP A 59 2.23 -6.68 21.29
N TYR A 60 1.33 -7.61 21.13
CA TYR A 60 -0.12 -7.47 21.14
C TYR A 60 -0.66 -6.08 20.70
N ILE A 61 -0.84 -5.12 21.62
CA ILE A 61 -1.43 -3.80 21.33
C ILE A 61 -0.61 -2.98 20.35
N HIS A 62 0.72 -3.05 20.42
CA HIS A 62 1.63 -2.28 19.57
C HIS A 62 2.26 -3.13 18.47
N TYR A 63 1.60 -4.23 18.08
CA TYR A 63 2.14 -5.18 17.12
C TYR A 63 2.22 -4.56 15.71
N THR A 64 3.38 -4.73 15.11
CA THR A 64 3.67 -4.25 13.76
C THR A 64 4.15 -5.39 12.90
N VAL A 65 3.64 -5.47 11.68
CA VAL A 65 4.04 -6.44 10.65
C VAL A 65 4.43 -5.68 9.38
N LYS A 66 5.56 -6.03 8.79
CA LYS A 66 6.00 -5.53 7.48
C LYS A 66 6.42 -6.73 6.63
N ALA A 67 5.68 -7.01 5.56
CA ALA A 67 6.04 -7.99 4.55
C ALA A 67 6.51 -7.27 3.28
N TYR A 68 7.67 -7.62 2.75
CA TYR A 68 8.27 -6.86 1.65
C TYR A 68 9.17 -7.72 0.77
N ASN A 69 9.35 -7.27 -0.48
CA ASN A 69 10.33 -7.82 -1.40
C ASN A 69 11.74 -7.34 -1.01
N PRO A 70 12.68 -8.22 -0.60
CA PRO A 70 14.02 -7.79 -0.17
C PRO A 70 14.86 -7.18 -1.30
N ASN A 71 14.53 -7.45 -2.57
CA ASN A 71 15.23 -6.88 -3.72
C ASN A 71 14.70 -5.50 -4.12
N ASN A 72 13.48 -5.17 -3.75
CA ASN A 72 12.85 -3.86 -3.93
C ASN A 72 11.82 -3.64 -2.82
N PRO A 73 12.21 -3.07 -1.68
CA PRO A 73 11.34 -2.90 -0.51
C PRO A 73 10.14 -1.97 -0.71
N THR A 74 10.05 -1.29 -1.85
CA THR A 74 8.88 -0.49 -2.21
C THR A 74 7.64 -1.38 -2.43
N TYR A 75 7.84 -2.64 -2.88
CA TYR A 75 6.78 -3.64 -2.86
C TYR A 75 6.62 -4.17 -1.44
N GLN A 76 5.63 -3.66 -0.73
CA GLN A 76 5.41 -4.03 0.66
C GLN A 76 3.94 -3.94 1.09
N PHE A 77 3.66 -4.70 2.11
CA PHE A 77 2.51 -4.58 2.99
C PHE A 77 3.01 -4.19 4.38
N PHE A 78 2.37 -3.21 4.99
CA PHE A 78 2.64 -2.76 6.35
C PHE A 78 1.34 -2.72 7.14
N PHE A 79 1.40 -3.20 8.37
CA PHE A 79 0.32 -3.12 9.34
C PHE A 79 0.89 -2.79 10.72
N ASN A 80 0.25 -1.85 11.42
CA ASN A 80 0.49 -1.59 12.84
C ASN A 80 -0.85 -1.42 13.55
N LEU A 81 -1.05 -2.14 14.64
CA LEU A 81 -2.32 -2.18 15.34
C LEU A 81 -2.59 -0.87 16.09
N LYS A 82 -1.61 -0.35 16.83
CA LYS A 82 -1.73 0.91 17.59
C LYS A 82 -0.39 1.60 17.76
N THR A 83 -0.41 2.89 17.55
CA THR A 83 0.61 3.82 18.05
C THR A 83 -0.07 4.94 18.83
N GLU A 84 0.63 5.58 19.76
CA GLU A 84 0.03 6.60 20.62
C GLU A 84 1.02 7.65 21.09
N GLY A 85 0.50 8.67 21.74
CA GLY A 85 1.32 9.73 22.34
C GLY A 85 1.61 10.89 21.40
N TYR A 86 0.89 11.02 20.26
CA TYR A 86 1.08 12.13 19.34
C TYR A 86 0.53 13.42 19.91
N ASN A 87 1.29 14.49 19.82
CA ASN A 87 0.84 15.81 20.25
C ASN A 87 -0.25 16.35 19.30
N LYS A 88 -1.25 17.03 19.86
CA LYS A 88 -2.34 17.65 19.08
C LYS A 88 -1.95 19.00 18.47
N SER A 89 -0.89 19.64 19.01
CA SER A 89 -0.42 20.95 18.56
C SER A 89 1.03 21.19 18.96
N GLU A 90 1.66 22.14 18.28
CA GLU A 90 3.01 22.61 18.66
C GLU A 90 3.05 23.21 20.08
N ALA A 91 1.96 23.85 20.52
CA ALA A 91 1.86 24.34 21.89
C ALA A 91 1.86 23.20 22.91
N ALA A 92 1.15 22.10 22.65
CA ALA A 92 1.20 20.91 23.48
C ALA A 92 2.60 20.31 23.55
N LYS A 93 3.26 20.14 22.40
CA LYS A 93 4.63 19.64 22.32
C LYS A 93 5.63 20.53 23.06
N ALA A 94 5.49 21.86 22.91
CA ALA A 94 6.32 22.82 23.62
C ALA A 94 6.14 22.75 25.14
N TRP A 95 4.88 22.59 25.58
CA TRP A 95 4.57 22.41 27.00
C TRP A 95 5.18 21.10 27.54
N GLN A 96 5.04 19.98 26.82
CA GLN A 96 5.67 18.71 27.20
C GLN A 96 7.18 18.82 27.29
N LYS A 97 7.84 19.47 26.31
CA LYS A 97 9.28 19.73 26.34
C LYS A 97 9.72 20.58 27.53
N LYS A 98 8.91 21.53 27.91
CA LYS A 98 9.22 22.44 29.03
C LYS A 98 9.12 21.75 30.39
N PHE A 99 8.08 20.97 30.62
CA PHE A 99 7.78 20.40 31.92
C PHE A 99 8.23 18.93 32.08
N TYR A 100 8.28 18.18 30.96
CA TYR A 100 8.61 16.76 30.92
C TYR A 100 9.58 16.40 29.77
N PRO A 101 10.77 17.01 29.71
CA PRO A 101 11.66 16.93 28.54
C PRO A 101 12.15 15.50 28.22
N ASN A 102 12.16 14.63 29.23
CA ASN A 102 12.63 13.24 29.08
C ASN A 102 11.52 12.25 28.69
N GLU A 103 10.26 12.67 28.77
CA GLU A 103 9.13 11.83 28.43
C GLU A 103 8.96 11.67 26.93
N ILE A 104 8.37 10.55 26.52
CA ILE A 104 8.13 10.21 25.11
C ILE A 104 7.29 11.29 24.40
N PHE A 105 6.31 11.87 25.10
CA PHE A 105 5.43 12.92 24.57
C PHE A 105 6.19 14.17 24.10
N ALA A 106 7.29 14.52 24.79
CA ALA A 106 8.14 15.65 24.38
C ALA A 106 8.84 15.41 23.04
N LYS A 107 9.06 14.15 22.67
CA LYS A 107 9.77 13.74 21.45
C LYS A 107 8.80 13.45 20.31
N ASN A 108 7.60 12.97 20.62
CA ASN A 108 6.62 12.55 19.64
C ASN A 108 6.20 13.70 18.71
N PRO A 109 5.93 13.39 17.43
CA PRO A 109 5.51 14.39 16.46
C PRO A 109 4.12 14.96 16.75
N VAL A 110 3.79 16.03 16.02
CA VAL A 110 2.49 16.68 16.08
C VAL A 110 1.65 16.25 14.88
N ILE A 111 0.47 15.68 15.13
CA ILE A 111 -0.54 15.48 14.09
C ILE A 111 -1.44 16.73 14.06
N SER A 112 -1.06 17.71 13.26
CA SER A 112 -1.80 18.99 13.18
C SER A 112 -3.20 18.82 12.59
N THR A 113 -3.35 17.95 11.58
CA THR A 113 -4.64 17.58 11.02
C THR A 113 -5.01 16.18 11.52
N LYS A 114 -6.05 16.11 12.37
CA LYS A 114 -6.45 14.89 13.08
C LYS A 114 -7.19 13.90 12.15
N ASN A 115 -6.52 13.47 11.10
CA ASN A 115 -7.04 12.50 10.13
C ASN A 115 -5.90 11.64 9.57
N THR A 116 -6.25 10.68 8.71
CA THR A 116 -5.34 9.76 8.06
C THR A 116 -4.20 10.47 7.30
N GLU A 117 -4.53 11.50 6.52
CA GLU A 117 -3.52 12.27 5.76
C GLU A 117 -2.52 12.97 6.71
N GLY A 118 -3.01 13.63 7.76
CA GLY A 118 -2.18 14.30 8.74
C GLY A 118 -1.21 13.35 9.44
N PHE A 119 -1.65 12.12 9.72
CA PHE A 119 -0.79 11.08 10.27
C PHE A 119 0.30 10.65 9.27
N TYR A 120 -0.06 10.35 8.01
CA TYR A 120 0.95 9.91 7.04
C TYR A 120 1.98 10.98 6.68
N LYS A 121 1.63 12.26 6.77
CA LYS A 121 2.59 13.37 6.60
C LYS A 121 3.72 13.38 7.64
N ILE A 122 3.47 12.84 8.84
CA ILE A 122 4.48 12.74 9.92
C ILE A 122 5.06 11.32 10.06
N PHE A 123 4.68 10.39 9.18
CA PHE A 123 5.01 8.97 9.33
C PHE A 123 6.52 8.71 9.40
N ASN A 124 7.33 9.45 8.65
CA ASN A 124 8.79 9.31 8.67
C ASN A 124 9.40 9.64 10.03
N GLU A 125 8.77 10.54 10.82
CA GLU A 125 9.23 10.86 12.17
C GLU A 125 9.09 9.66 13.12
N LEU A 126 8.12 8.76 12.85
CA LEU A 126 7.96 7.51 13.60
C LEU A 126 9.16 6.59 13.41
N GLY A 127 9.63 6.43 12.17
CA GLY A 127 10.81 5.66 11.87
C GLY A 127 12.01 6.16 12.65
N THR A 128 12.23 7.48 12.67
CA THR A 128 13.32 8.11 13.43
C THR A 128 13.27 7.78 14.92
N LEU A 129 12.06 7.69 15.49
CA LEU A 129 11.87 7.44 16.94
C LEU A 129 11.85 5.95 17.31
N ASN A 130 11.39 5.09 16.41
CA ASN A 130 11.04 3.70 16.72
C ASN A 130 11.83 2.65 15.93
N ASN A 131 12.75 3.03 15.03
CA ASN A 131 13.62 2.08 14.37
C ASN A 131 14.49 1.35 15.40
N THR A 132 14.63 0.04 15.20
CA THR A 132 15.47 -0.82 16.02
C THR A 132 16.53 -1.50 15.14
N SER A 133 17.42 -2.28 15.75
CA SER A 133 18.39 -3.10 15.00
C SER A 133 17.73 -4.18 14.13
N THR A 134 16.50 -4.55 14.45
CA THR A 134 15.77 -5.65 13.78
C THR A 134 14.54 -5.21 13.00
N PHE A 135 14.12 -3.95 13.14
CA PHE A 135 12.96 -3.41 12.44
C PHE A 135 13.20 -1.98 11.99
N THR A 136 13.00 -1.74 10.71
CA THR A 136 13.05 -0.41 10.11
C THR A 136 11.68 -0.05 9.53
N PHE A 137 11.13 1.07 9.99
CA PHE A 137 9.89 1.61 9.44
C PHE A 137 10.08 2.03 7.97
N PRO A 138 9.05 1.83 7.14
CA PRO A 138 9.08 2.32 5.77
C PRO A 138 9.26 3.84 5.68
N THR A 139 9.88 4.30 4.61
CA THR A 139 10.03 5.73 4.31
C THR A 139 8.95 6.17 3.33
N LEU A 140 8.24 7.25 3.66
CA LEU A 140 7.14 7.83 2.89
C LEU A 140 7.40 9.34 2.71
N THR A 141 8.51 9.70 2.05
CA THR A 141 8.88 11.11 1.83
C THR A 141 7.98 11.74 0.76
N ASP A 142 7.68 13.02 0.87
CA ASP A 142 6.83 13.78 -0.06
C ASP A 142 5.43 13.17 -0.22
N PHE A 143 4.87 12.64 0.88
CA PHE A 143 3.56 11.99 0.87
C PHE A 143 2.47 12.95 0.36
N THR A 144 1.86 12.60 -0.76
CA THR A 144 0.86 13.42 -1.43
C THR A 144 -0.38 12.57 -1.76
N VAL A 145 -1.52 12.98 -1.22
CA VAL A 145 -2.80 12.32 -1.50
C VAL A 145 -3.23 12.61 -2.94
N VAL A 146 -3.47 11.56 -3.69
CA VAL A 146 -4.01 11.60 -5.06
C VAL A 146 -5.53 11.52 -5.03
N ASP A 147 -6.07 10.63 -4.16
CA ASP A 147 -7.51 10.45 -4.02
C ASP A 147 -7.89 10.02 -2.59
N ASN A 148 -9.09 10.39 -2.15
CA ASN A 148 -9.72 9.90 -0.94
C ASN A 148 -10.86 8.96 -1.31
N LEU A 149 -10.63 7.67 -1.12
CA LEU A 149 -11.56 6.59 -1.47
C LEU A 149 -12.73 6.45 -0.48
N GLY A 150 -12.75 7.26 0.57
CA GLY A 150 -13.80 7.30 1.59
C GLY A 150 -13.36 6.73 2.93
N LYS A 151 -14.33 6.48 3.80
CA LYS A 151 -14.09 5.94 5.13
C LYS A 151 -13.90 4.44 5.07
N GLY A 152 -12.83 3.97 5.72
CA GLY A 152 -12.68 2.57 6.08
C GLY A 152 -13.65 2.18 7.22
N LEU A 153 -13.73 0.90 7.50
CA LEU A 153 -14.69 0.35 8.46
C LEU A 153 -14.46 0.80 9.90
N VAL A 154 -13.23 1.11 10.27
CA VAL A 154 -12.87 1.63 11.62
C VAL A 154 -12.92 3.16 11.70
N GLY A 155 -13.39 3.86 10.67
CA GLY A 155 -13.64 5.30 10.68
C GLY A 155 -12.52 6.19 10.13
N GLY A 156 -11.32 5.66 9.87
CA GLY A 156 -10.25 6.38 9.18
C GLY A 156 -10.55 6.52 7.68
N ASP A 157 -9.87 7.45 7.02
CA ASP A 157 -9.94 7.55 5.56
C ASP A 157 -9.08 6.46 4.90
N VAL A 158 -9.51 6.01 3.72
CA VAL A 158 -8.69 5.22 2.81
C VAL A 158 -8.18 6.15 1.72
N LEU A 159 -6.87 6.30 1.63
CA LEU A 159 -6.22 7.23 0.73
C LEU A 159 -5.42 6.49 -0.33
N ARG A 160 -5.52 6.92 -1.57
CA ARG A 160 -4.52 6.66 -2.60
C ARG A 160 -3.52 7.81 -2.56
N ALA A 161 -2.24 7.50 -2.45
CA ALA A 161 -1.20 8.51 -2.33
C ALA A 161 0.07 8.11 -3.08
N THR A 162 0.81 9.13 -3.51
CA THR A 162 2.18 9.00 -4.03
C THR A 162 3.17 9.48 -2.98
N PHE A 163 4.37 8.94 -3.04
CA PHE A 163 5.47 9.30 -2.14
C PHE A 163 6.81 8.96 -2.78
N LYS A 164 7.91 9.35 -2.13
CA LYS A 164 9.24 8.86 -2.46
C LYS A 164 9.67 7.83 -1.41
N ASP A 165 10.18 6.70 -1.91
CA ASP A 165 10.71 5.63 -1.06
C ASP A 165 12.06 6.00 -0.43
N GLN A 166 12.68 5.05 0.27
CA GLN A 166 13.97 5.25 0.94
C GLN A 166 15.12 5.61 -0.02
N ASP A 167 15.02 5.23 -1.29
CA ASP A 167 16.01 5.49 -2.33
C ASP A 167 15.65 6.73 -3.18
N GLY A 168 14.56 7.43 -2.83
CA GLY A 168 14.07 8.62 -3.51
C GLY A 168 13.28 8.34 -4.81
N ASN A 169 12.93 7.09 -5.07
CA ASN A 169 12.13 6.72 -6.24
C ASN A 169 10.65 7.01 -6.02
N ASP A 170 9.95 7.31 -7.11
CA ASP A 170 8.51 7.51 -7.07
C ASP A 170 7.78 6.20 -6.78
N ALA A 171 6.91 6.25 -5.80
CA ALA A 171 6.10 5.14 -5.35
C ALA A 171 4.63 5.55 -5.17
N GLU A 172 3.76 4.57 -5.14
CA GLU A 172 2.33 4.75 -4.96
C GLU A 172 1.77 3.65 -4.07
N GLY A 173 0.66 3.95 -3.41
CA GLY A 173 0.02 2.96 -2.56
C GLY A 173 -1.38 3.35 -2.10
N LEU A 174 -1.99 2.41 -1.37
CA LEU A 174 -3.23 2.59 -0.62
C LEU A 174 -2.89 2.64 0.86
N PHE A 175 -3.45 3.61 1.56
CA PHE A 175 -3.12 3.95 2.94
C PHE A 175 -4.37 4.09 3.78
N SER A 176 -4.39 3.49 4.96
CA SER A 176 -5.47 3.61 5.92
C SER A 176 -4.92 3.77 7.34
N ALA A 177 -5.53 4.62 8.15
CA ALA A 177 -5.27 4.75 9.57
C ALA A 177 -6.44 5.46 10.26
N TYR A 178 -6.71 5.11 11.50
CA TYR A 178 -7.72 5.79 12.30
C TYR A 178 -7.06 6.63 13.40
N VAL A 179 -7.13 7.95 13.24
CA VAL A 179 -6.63 8.91 14.25
C VAL A 179 -7.72 9.18 15.27
N TYR A 180 -7.48 8.74 16.49
CA TYR A 180 -8.41 8.86 17.62
C TYR A 180 -7.97 9.96 18.59
N ASP A 181 -8.85 10.90 18.85
CA ASP A 181 -8.65 11.93 19.87
C ASP A 181 -9.15 11.40 21.23
N VAL A 182 -8.25 11.20 22.17
CA VAL A 182 -8.57 10.68 23.52
C VAL A 182 -9.46 11.63 24.33
N GLY A 183 -9.65 12.86 23.85
CA GLY A 183 -10.39 13.91 24.50
C GLY A 183 -9.48 15.05 24.98
N PRO A 184 -10.01 16.11 25.57
CA PRO A 184 -9.20 17.24 26.03
C PRO A 184 -8.64 17.05 27.44
N HIS A 185 -7.41 17.54 27.65
CA HIS A 185 -6.82 17.74 28.96
C HIS A 185 -6.14 19.12 28.97
N TYR A 186 -6.83 20.12 29.50
CA TYR A 186 -6.32 21.49 29.53
C TYR A 186 -5.48 21.76 30.78
N VAL A 187 -4.34 22.36 30.57
CA VAL A 187 -3.42 22.84 31.61
C VAL A 187 -3.02 24.28 31.31
N SER A 188 -2.60 25.03 32.33
CA SER A 188 -2.03 26.36 32.11
C SER A 188 -0.74 26.25 31.29
N GLU A 189 -0.58 27.12 30.30
CA GLU A 189 0.61 27.19 29.45
C GLU A 189 1.88 27.45 30.28
N ASP A 190 1.72 28.19 31.38
CA ASP A 190 2.76 28.53 32.33
C ASP A 190 2.16 28.72 33.73
N PHE A 191 2.98 28.73 34.78
CA PHE A 191 2.54 28.92 36.19
C PHE A 191 1.73 30.21 36.44
N LEU A 192 1.93 31.25 35.62
CA LEU A 192 1.25 32.53 35.73
C LEU A 192 0.34 32.87 34.54
N SER A 193 0.19 31.97 33.59
CA SER A 193 -0.59 32.20 32.38
C SER A 193 -2.03 31.79 32.57
N ALA A 194 -2.96 32.68 32.16
CA ALA A 194 -4.38 32.34 32.02
C ALA A 194 -4.67 31.52 30.75
N LYS A 195 -3.70 31.44 29.83
CA LYS A 195 -3.83 30.69 28.59
C LYS A 195 -3.70 29.20 28.88
N GLN A 196 -4.62 28.43 28.33
CA GLN A 196 -4.66 26.99 28.48
C GLN A 196 -4.16 26.27 27.22
N VAL A 197 -3.53 25.11 27.40
CA VAL A 197 -3.06 24.22 26.35
C VAL A 197 -3.65 22.85 26.59
N ASP A 198 -4.22 22.26 25.54
CA ASP A 198 -4.66 20.85 25.55
C ASP A 198 -3.44 19.95 25.35
N ILE A 199 -2.99 19.34 26.44
CA ILE A 199 -1.83 18.44 26.45
C ILE A 199 -2.19 16.98 26.26
N GLN A 200 -3.46 16.65 26.08
CA GLN A 200 -3.85 15.27 25.80
C GLN A 200 -3.34 14.85 24.41
N TYR A 201 -3.16 13.57 24.22
CA TYR A 201 -2.56 13.00 23.03
C TYR A 201 -3.58 12.43 22.04
N LEU A 202 -3.10 12.13 20.84
CA LEU A 202 -3.80 11.31 19.83
C LEU A 202 -3.22 9.91 19.83
N SER A 203 -4.10 8.93 19.60
CA SER A 203 -3.74 7.56 19.28
C SER A 203 -4.07 7.29 17.81
N VAL A 204 -3.29 6.42 17.18
CA VAL A 204 -3.55 5.98 15.81
C VAL A 204 -3.68 4.46 15.81
N TYR A 205 -4.78 4.00 15.26
CA TYR A 205 -5.14 2.59 15.18
C TYR A 205 -5.14 2.11 13.74
N ASP A 206 -4.91 0.81 13.57
CA ASP A 206 -5.08 0.09 12.30
C ASP A 206 -4.39 0.80 11.13
N THR A 207 -3.15 1.25 11.40
CA THR A 207 -2.30 1.79 10.35
C THR A 207 -1.96 0.68 9.37
N MET A 208 -2.42 0.80 8.15
CA MET A 208 -2.20 -0.19 7.11
C MET A 208 -1.90 0.48 5.78
N PHE A 209 -0.97 -0.09 5.04
CA PHE A 209 -0.76 0.27 3.64
C PHE A 209 -0.16 -0.86 2.82
N ILE A 210 -0.42 -0.76 1.52
CA ILE A 210 0.21 -1.55 0.47
C ILE A 210 0.85 -0.59 -0.52
N THR A 211 2.08 -0.86 -0.94
CA THR A 211 2.83 0.02 -1.84
C THR A 211 3.61 -0.76 -2.91
N ALA A 212 3.90 -0.08 -4.00
CA ALA A 212 4.80 -0.52 -5.06
C ALA A 212 5.40 0.71 -5.77
N PRO A 213 6.42 0.54 -6.64
CA PRO A 213 6.84 1.58 -7.56
C PRO A 213 5.63 2.14 -8.33
N LYS A 214 5.59 3.47 -8.52
CA LYS A 214 4.42 4.17 -9.07
C LYS A 214 3.89 3.57 -10.36
N ASP A 215 4.77 3.24 -11.30
CA ASP A 215 4.38 2.70 -12.60
C ASP A 215 3.95 1.22 -12.55
N GLU A 216 4.20 0.55 -11.43
CA GLU A 216 3.95 -0.89 -11.27
C GLU A 216 2.84 -1.18 -10.24
N PHE A 217 2.43 -0.20 -9.44
CA PHE A 217 1.46 -0.40 -8.37
C PHE A 217 0.19 -1.08 -8.86
N ILE A 218 -0.39 -0.59 -9.96
CA ILE A 218 -1.63 -1.13 -10.52
C ILE A 218 -1.50 -2.59 -10.99
N ASN A 219 -0.34 -2.93 -11.55
CA ASN A 219 -0.09 -4.30 -12.04
C ASN A 219 0.22 -5.28 -10.91
N TYR A 220 0.64 -4.77 -9.74
CA TYR A 220 1.04 -5.58 -8.60
C TYR A 220 0.01 -5.60 -7.47
N GLN A 221 -1.04 -4.84 -7.60
CA GLN A 221 -2.05 -4.62 -6.60
C GLN A 221 -2.75 -5.91 -6.13
N ASP A 222 -3.14 -6.81 -7.05
CA ASP A 222 -3.78 -8.09 -6.70
C ASP A 222 -2.88 -8.95 -5.81
N VAL A 223 -1.56 -8.87 -6.04
CA VAL A 223 -0.56 -9.55 -5.19
C VAL A 223 -0.54 -8.95 -3.81
N LEU A 224 -0.43 -7.62 -3.73
CA LEU A 224 -0.41 -6.88 -2.47
C LEU A 224 -1.71 -7.06 -1.68
N ASN A 225 -2.84 -7.08 -2.37
CA ASN A 225 -4.15 -7.36 -1.77
C ASN A 225 -4.22 -8.79 -1.22
N THR A 226 -3.65 -9.77 -1.94
CA THR A 226 -3.56 -11.15 -1.45
C THR A 226 -2.73 -11.20 -0.17
N VAL A 227 -1.63 -10.47 -0.09
CA VAL A 227 -0.80 -10.38 1.12
C VAL A 227 -1.62 -9.77 2.26
N ALA A 228 -2.20 -8.59 2.06
CA ALA A 228 -2.95 -7.85 3.07
C ALA A 228 -4.15 -8.65 3.61
N SER A 229 -4.97 -9.24 2.72
CA SER A 229 -6.16 -10.01 3.10
C SER A 229 -5.86 -11.33 3.78
N SER A 230 -4.64 -11.83 3.66
CA SER A 230 -4.22 -13.09 4.30
C SER A 230 -3.70 -12.94 5.73
N LEU A 231 -3.61 -11.71 6.26
CA LEU A 231 -3.17 -11.48 7.63
C LEU A 231 -4.18 -12.08 8.62
N GLU A 232 -3.72 -13.04 9.41
CA GLU A 232 -4.51 -13.68 10.46
C GLU A 232 -3.81 -13.58 11.80
N PHE A 233 -4.56 -13.25 12.86
CA PHE A 233 -4.08 -13.26 14.22
C PHE A 233 -4.45 -14.58 14.90
N SER A 234 -3.50 -15.20 15.59
CA SER A 234 -3.73 -16.46 16.32
C SER A 234 -4.57 -16.22 17.59
N GLU A 235 -5.13 -17.31 18.13
CA GLU A 235 -5.79 -17.24 19.44
C GLU A 235 -4.83 -16.80 20.55
N THR A 236 -3.55 -17.18 20.47
CA THR A 236 -2.52 -16.76 21.42
C THR A 236 -2.35 -15.24 21.38
N PHE A 237 -2.33 -14.64 20.19
CA PHE A 237 -2.30 -13.20 20.02
C PHE A 237 -3.54 -12.54 20.62
N LEU A 238 -4.73 -13.01 20.26
CA LEU A 238 -6.01 -12.46 20.73
C LEU A 238 -6.13 -12.51 22.26
N ASN A 239 -5.70 -13.61 22.87
CA ASN A 239 -5.71 -13.76 24.32
C ASN A 239 -4.72 -12.80 25.01
N GLY A 240 -3.53 -12.62 24.44
CA GLY A 240 -2.54 -11.66 24.93
C GLY A 240 -3.02 -10.22 24.78
N PHE A 241 -3.57 -9.87 23.63
CA PHE A 241 -4.17 -8.59 23.35
C PHE A 241 -5.30 -8.25 24.35
N ASN A 242 -6.24 -9.17 24.55
CA ASN A 242 -7.35 -8.99 25.50
C ASN A 242 -6.86 -8.77 26.94
N LYS A 243 -5.81 -9.48 27.37
CA LYS A 243 -5.21 -9.28 28.70
C LYS A 243 -4.58 -7.90 28.88
N GLN A 244 -3.97 -7.35 27.82
CA GLN A 244 -3.40 -6.00 27.88
C GLN A 244 -4.46 -4.91 27.82
N GLN A 245 -5.64 -5.20 27.24
CA GLN A 245 -6.74 -4.24 27.07
C GLN A 245 -7.73 -4.17 28.24
N ASP A 246 -7.58 -4.96 29.28
CA ASP A 246 -8.61 -5.23 30.32
C ASP A 246 -9.19 -3.99 31.04
N ALA A 247 -8.69 -2.80 30.78
CA ALA A 247 -9.18 -1.58 31.44
C ALA A 247 -9.86 -0.55 30.51
N VAL A 248 -9.66 -0.57 29.19
CA VAL A 248 -10.02 0.60 28.34
C VAL A 248 -10.91 0.31 27.13
N MET A 249 -10.92 -0.88 26.56
CA MET A 249 -11.63 -1.09 25.27
C MET A 249 -12.34 -2.45 25.14
N LYS A 250 -13.39 -2.65 25.94
CA LYS A 250 -14.34 -3.77 25.73
C LYS A 250 -14.99 -3.80 24.33
N ASN A 251 -14.79 -2.79 23.51
CA ASN A 251 -15.41 -2.65 22.18
C ASN A 251 -14.58 -3.19 21.01
N PHE A 252 -13.29 -3.53 21.19
CA PHE A 252 -12.48 -4.16 20.15
C PHE A 252 -12.49 -5.69 20.26
N GLN A 253 -13.67 -6.28 20.28
CA GLN A 253 -13.81 -7.71 20.55
C GLN A 253 -13.32 -8.64 19.43
N ASN A 254 -12.85 -8.10 18.30
CA ASN A 254 -12.51 -9.00 17.19
C ASN A 254 -11.49 -8.39 16.23
N VAL A 255 -10.20 -8.37 16.62
CA VAL A 255 -9.10 -7.86 15.80
C VAL A 255 -9.05 -8.51 14.42
N ARG A 256 -9.34 -9.82 14.34
CA ARG A 256 -9.45 -10.55 13.07
C ARG A 256 -10.54 -9.97 12.18
N ASN A 257 -11.72 -9.70 12.74
CA ASN A 257 -12.82 -9.09 11.98
C ASN A 257 -12.48 -7.66 11.57
N ILE A 258 -11.78 -6.91 12.42
CA ILE A 258 -11.32 -5.55 12.10
C ILE A 258 -10.35 -5.59 10.93
N CYS A 259 -9.35 -6.46 10.95
CA CYS A 259 -8.38 -6.58 9.85
C CYS A 259 -9.05 -7.06 8.56
N ASN A 260 -9.90 -8.07 8.62
CA ASN A 260 -10.65 -8.54 7.46
C ASN A 260 -11.60 -7.44 6.95
N GLN A 261 -12.31 -6.76 7.83
CA GLN A 261 -13.22 -5.68 7.48
C GLN A 261 -12.49 -4.46 6.90
N ILE A 262 -11.30 -4.11 7.41
CA ILE A 262 -10.49 -3.04 6.83
C ILE A 262 -10.06 -3.43 5.42
N THR A 263 -9.58 -4.66 5.25
CA THR A 263 -9.16 -5.18 3.94
C THR A 263 -10.33 -5.25 2.99
N ASP A 264 -11.45 -5.83 3.41
CA ASP A 264 -12.69 -5.90 2.60
C ASP A 264 -13.25 -4.51 2.29
N GLY A 265 -13.21 -3.59 3.26
CA GLY A 265 -13.66 -2.20 3.08
C GLY A 265 -12.75 -1.38 2.16
N ILE A 266 -11.43 -1.59 2.24
CA ILE A 266 -10.48 -1.03 1.28
C ILE A 266 -10.77 -1.61 -0.10
N MET A 267 -10.95 -2.91 -0.22
CA MET A 267 -11.26 -3.60 -1.46
C MET A 267 -12.61 -3.16 -2.04
N ASP A 268 -13.68 -3.18 -1.23
CA ASP A 268 -15.03 -2.77 -1.65
C ASP A 268 -15.11 -1.29 -2.07
N SER A 269 -14.45 -0.42 -1.33
CA SER A 269 -14.39 1.01 -1.68
C SER A 269 -13.61 1.22 -2.96
N TRP A 270 -12.58 0.43 -3.15
CA TRP A 270 -11.71 0.47 -4.30
C TRP A 270 -12.41 -0.10 -5.54
N GLU A 271 -13.05 -1.26 -5.47
CA GLU A 271 -13.82 -1.84 -6.58
C GLU A 271 -14.99 -0.95 -7.02
N LYS A 272 -15.70 -0.34 -6.07
CA LYS A 272 -16.90 0.47 -6.38
C LYS A 272 -16.60 1.87 -6.93
N ARG A 273 -15.45 2.47 -6.59
CA ARG A 273 -15.07 3.83 -7.04
C ARG A 273 -14.06 3.86 -8.17
N ASN A 274 -13.30 2.78 -8.34
CA ASN A 274 -12.17 2.74 -9.25
C ASN A 274 -12.53 2.68 -10.74
N ALA A 275 -13.72 2.27 -11.10
CA ALA A 275 -14.05 2.14 -12.52
C ALA A 275 -13.91 3.47 -13.28
N SER A 276 -14.25 4.61 -12.68
CA SER A 276 -14.20 5.89 -13.41
C SER A 276 -13.00 6.77 -13.07
N PHE A 277 -12.59 6.84 -11.79
CA PHE A 277 -11.47 7.71 -11.37
C PHE A 277 -10.11 7.11 -11.68
N ASP A 278 -9.97 5.80 -11.51
CA ASP A 278 -8.74 5.10 -11.82
C ASP A 278 -8.48 5.11 -13.34
N ILE A 279 -9.53 4.91 -14.13
CA ILE A 279 -9.46 5.01 -15.60
C ILE A 279 -8.97 6.39 -16.03
N MET A 280 -9.49 7.47 -15.44
CA MET A 280 -9.08 8.83 -15.79
C MET A 280 -7.64 9.13 -15.35
N SER A 281 -7.27 8.68 -14.15
CA SER A 281 -5.89 8.80 -13.66
C SER A 281 -4.90 7.98 -14.49
N GLN A 282 -5.26 6.77 -14.88
CA GLN A 282 -4.45 5.92 -15.75
C GLN A 282 -4.30 6.51 -17.16
N LYS A 283 -5.39 7.05 -17.75
CA LYS A 283 -5.36 7.75 -19.03
C LYS A 283 -4.43 8.96 -18.97
N GLN A 284 -4.51 9.75 -17.90
CA GLN A 284 -3.66 10.92 -17.72
C GLN A 284 -2.20 10.53 -17.50
N SER A 285 -1.94 9.48 -16.72
CA SER A 285 -0.59 8.94 -16.52
C SER A 285 -0.02 8.39 -17.81
N ASP A 286 -0.78 7.57 -18.54
CA ASP A 286 -0.34 7.01 -19.81
C ASP A 286 -0.04 8.11 -20.84
N ALA A 287 -0.91 9.13 -20.95
CA ALA A 287 -0.71 10.30 -21.84
C ALA A 287 0.54 11.11 -21.44
N THR A 288 0.77 11.32 -20.14
CA THR A 288 1.95 12.05 -19.63
C THR A 288 3.25 11.31 -19.94
N LEU A 289 3.21 9.97 -19.86
CA LEU A 289 4.35 9.10 -20.16
C LEU A 289 4.51 8.80 -21.67
N GLY A 290 3.64 9.33 -22.52
CA GLY A 290 3.69 9.13 -23.95
C GLY A 290 3.21 7.78 -24.43
N TYR A 291 2.30 7.14 -23.68
CA TYR A 291 1.72 5.84 -24.02
C TYR A 291 0.23 5.95 -24.31
N GLU A 292 -0.25 5.02 -25.12
CA GLU A 292 -1.66 4.65 -25.23
C GLU A 292 -1.83 3.16 -24.97
N ARG A 293 -3.02 2.74 -24.51
CA ARG A 293 -3.32 1.31 -24.32
C ARG A 293 -4.11 0.78 -25.48
N VAL A 294 -3.69 -0.40 -25.92
CA VAL A 294 -4.35 -1.12 -27.00
C VAL A 294 -4.61 -2.56 -26.58
N TYR A 295 -5.65 -3.17 -27.13
CA TYR A 295 -5.91 -4.58 -26.93
C TYR A 295 -5.73 -5.38 -28.21
N ASP A 296 -5.25 -6.59 -28.08
CA ASP A 296 -5.16 -7.56 -29.15
C ASP A 296 -6.54 -8.22 -29.33
N THR A 297 -7.18 -7.98 -30.44
CA THR A 297 -8.52 -8.53 -30.76
C THR A 297 -8.58 -10.06 -30.84
N LYS A 298 -7.41 -10.73 -30.96
CA LYS A 298 -7.31 -12.19 -31.03
C LYS A 298 -7.15 -12.83 -29.64
N THR A 299 -6.38 -12.20 -28.76
CA THR A 299 -6.06 -12.78 -27.44
C THR A 299 -6.83 -12.08 -26.32
N GLY A 300 -7.32 -10.86 -26.52
CA GLY A 300 -7.93 -10.01 -25.51
C GLY A 300 -6.91 -9.42 -24.52
N GLU A 301 -5.60 -9.60 -24.76
CA GLU A 301 -4.52 -9.05 -23.95
C GLU A 301 -4.38 -7.54 -24.19
N VAL A 302 -4.02 -6.78 -23.14
CA VAL A 302 -3.82 -5.34 -23.19
C VAL A 302 -2.31 -5.03 -23.19
N TYR A 303 -1.93 -4.08 -24.03
CA TYR A 303 -0.55 -3.64 -24.20
C TYR A 303 -0.45 -2.11 -24.08
N LYS A 304 0.69 -1.61 -23.59
CA LYS A 304 1.07 -0.21 -23.74
C LYS A 304 1.79 -0.02 -25.08
N ALA A 305 1.29 0.89 -25.91
CA ALA A 305 1.89 1.31 -27.16
C ALA A 305 2.38 2.75 -27.06
N TYR A 306 3.27 3.19 -27.94
CA TYR A 306 3.62 4.60 -28.04
C TYR A 306 2.41 5.44 -28.43
N ASN A 307 2.35 6.67 -27.97
CA ASN A 307 1.24 7.59 -28.28
C ASN A 307 1.12 7.82 -29.79
N GLY A 308 -0.07 7.66 -30.34
CA GLY A 308 -0.37 7.72 -31.77
C GLY A 308 -0.17 6.38 -32.52
N PHE A 309 0.08 5.28 -31.79
CA PHE A 309 0.19 3.96 -32.42
C PHE A 309 -1.08 3.59 -33.20
N THR A 310 -2.26 3.82 -32.63
CA THR A 310 -3.52 3.48 -33.30
C THR A 310 -3.81 4.35 -34.52
N ASP A 311 -3.24 5.54 -34.61
CA ASP A 311 -3.32 6.41 -35.78
C ASP A 311 -2.38 5.93 -36.91
N ASP A 312 -1.20 5.38 -36.52
CA ASP A 312 -0.18 4.89 -37.44
C ASP A 312 -0.43 3.44 -37.89
N TYR A 313 -1.22 2.68 -37.11
CA TYR A 313 -1.43 1.25 -37.30
C TYR A 313 -2.58 0.97 -38.28
N ASP A 314 -2.25 0.51 -39.48
CA ASP A 314 -3.21 0.17 -40.55
C ASP A 314 -3.84 -1.24 -40.41
N GLY A 315 -3.38 -2.05 -39.40
CA GLY A 315 -3.88 -3.40 -39.16
C GLY A 315 -5.18 -3.44 -38.37
N LYS A 316 -5.81 -4.61 -38.32
CA LYS A 316 -7.10 -4.83 -37.62
C LYS A 316 -6.95 -5.54 -36.27
N ARG A 317 -5.74 -5.95 -35.91
CA ARG A 317 -5.49 -6.79 -34.72
C ARG A 317 -5.48 -5.99 -33.42
N TYR A 318 -4.84 -4.83 -33.43
CA TYR A 318 -4.73 -3.99 -32.24
C TYR A 318 -5.70 -2.82 -32.34
N LYS A 319 -6.45 -2.57 -31.27
CA LYS A 319 -7.41 -1.45 -31.20
C LYS A 319 -7.27 -0.74 -29.88
N THR A 320 -7.60 0.54 -29.84
CA THR A 320 -7.72 1.30 -28.59
C THR A 320 -8.65 0.60 -27.63
N ILE A 321 -8.27 0.54 -26.34
CA ILE A 321 -9.11 -0.08 -25.31
C ILE A 321 -10.32 0.80 -24.98
N THR A 322 -11.37 0.14 -24.51
CA THR A 322 -12.53 0.79 -23.89
C THR A 322 -12.31 0.99 -22.41
N ASP A 323 -13.11 1.83 -21.77
CA ASP A 323 -12.93 2.18 -20.35
C ASP A 323 -12.97 0.97 -19.41
N ASP A 324 -13.82 0.00 -19.69
CA ASP A 324 -13.90 -1.26 -18.93
C ASP A 324 -12.64 -2.13 -19.04
N MET A 325 -11.83 -1.92 -20.06
CA MET A 325 -10.57 -2.66 -20.25
C MET A 325 -9.40 -2.07 -19.47
N TYR A 326 -9.51 -0.86 -18.92
CA TYR A 326 -8.47 -0.27 -18.08
C TYR A 326 -8.22 -1.07 -16.78
N THR A 327 -9.19 -1.87 -16.36
CA THR A 327 -9.05 -2.79 -15.22
C THR A 327 -8.21 -4.04 -15.52
N LYS A 328 -7.91 -4.31 -16.82
CA LYS A 328 -7.08 -5.44 -17.21
C LYS A 328 -5.60 -5.13 -17.04
N GLY A 329 -4.85 -6.12 -16.56
CA GLY A 329 -3.39 -6.03 -16.44
C GLY A 329 -2.71 -5.83 -17.80
N ILE A 330 -1.61 -5.11 -17.79
CA ILE A 330 -0.78 -4.88 -18.98
C ILE A 330 0.03 -6.16 -19.27
N SER A 331 -0.12 -6.72 -20.46
CA SER A 331 0.59 -7.94 -20.88
C SER A 331 1.97 -7.67 -21.51
N GLY A 332 2.25 -6.42 -21.86
CA GLY A 332 3.52 -6.03 -22.47
C GLY A 332 3.49 -4.66 -23.11
N TYR A 333 4.53 -4.39 -23.89
CA TYR A 333 4.73 -3.12 -24.57
C TYR A 333 4.82 -3.37 -26.09
N ILE A 334 4.27 -2.44 -26.87
CA ILE A 334 4.48 -2.37 -28.32
C ILE A 334 5.58 -1.33 -28.56
N GLU A 335 6.69 -1.79 -29.11
CA GLU A 335 7.83 -0.94 -29.44
C GLU A 335 7.58 -0.24 -30.79
N LYS A 336 8.11 0.98 -30.91
CA LYS A 336 8.04 1.79 -32.13
C LYS A 336 8.95 1.21 -33.23
#